data_bbaf17ce33f230e4c08fca95b3371b35
#
_entry.id   bbaf17ce33f230e4c08fca95b3371b35
#
_cell.length_a   1.000
_cell.length_b   1.000
_cell.length_c   1.000
_cell.angle_alpha   90.00
_cell.angle_beta   90.00
_cell.angle_gamma   90.00
#
_symmetry.space_group_name_H-M   'P 1'
#
loop_
_entity.id
_entity.type
_entity.pdbx_description
1 polymer ?
#
loop_
_entity_poly.entity_id
_entity_poly.type
_entity_poly.pdbx_seq_one_letter_code
_entity_poly.pdbx_strand_id
1 'polypeptide(L)'
;MTPYNRTSQVEIMAPVGSYESLAAAIKAGANSVYFGIEHLNMRARSAANFTTDDLHKIVAICREAGVKTYLTVNTVIYPEDIEMMQTIVNHAKQAGVDAIIASDIAVMQYAVQQDVEVHLSTQLNIANTEALKFYAQFADVVVLARELNLTQVASIYKDIQEQDIRGRHGEPIRIEMFCHGALCMAVRGKCYLSLHNLNSSANRGACAQICRRAYVVKDKSSDIELEVDNEYIMSPKDLKTIHFLDQMLDAGVRVLKIEGRARGPEYVSTVVRCYREAVEMWEESRKSKVESRKTEMEQKIAEWDKQLATVFNRGFWNGYYLGQRLGEWTNDYGSKATKKKVYAGKCTNYFKNIGVAEFLLEAIPELHEGDDLLVTGHTTGAYECTAREMRTDKPVTVVKQGELFAIQTTEPLHRGDKLYLLESIG
;
A
#
# COMPACT_ATOMS: atom_id res chain seq x y z
N MET A 1 -11.08 8.52 18.96
CA MET A 1 -10.66 8.91 17.59
C MET A 1 -11.82 9.55 16.89
N THR A 2 -11.67 10.76 16.36
CA THR A 2 -12.65 11.35 15.45
C THR A 2 -12.74 10.46 14.21
N PRO A 3 -13.93 10.04 13.76
CA PRO A 3 -14.05 9.24 12.56
C PRO A 3 -13.50 10.05 11.37
N TYR A 4 -12.57 9.49 10.62
CA TYR A 4 -12.06 10.10 9.40
C TYR A 4 -13.21 10.43 8.44
N ASN A 5 -13.10 11.58 7.79
CA ASN A 5 -14.11 12.02 6.81
C ASN A 5 -14.01 11.13 5.54
N ARG A 6 -14.83 10.10 5.46
CA ARG A 6 -14.88 9.19 4.32
C ARG A 6 -15.73 9.72 3.15
N THR A 7 -16.32 10.89 3.28
CA THR A 7 -17.05 11.60 2.21
C THR A 7 -16.12 12.40 1.30
N SER A 8 -14.79 12.31 1.50
CA SER A 8 -13.79 12.92 0.63
C SER A 8 -14.00 12.54 -0.83
N GLN A 9 -13.79 13.49 -1.75
CA GLN A 9 -13.76 13.23 -3.20
C GLN A 9 -12.52 12.44 -3.62
N VAL A 10 -11.49 12.40 -2.76
CA VAL A 10 -10.24 11.66 -2.98
C VAL A 10 -10.28 10.36 -2.20
N GLU A 11 -10.11 9.28 -2.91
CA GLU A 11 -10.08 7.92 -2.36
C GLU A 11 -8.64 7.49 -2.07
N ILE A 12 -8.36 7.06 -0.85
CA ILE A 12 -7.09 6.41 -0.48
C ILE A 12 -7.31 4.91 -0.48
N MET A 13 -6.62 4.23 -1.41
CA MET A 13 -6.67 2.80 -1.60
C MET A 13 -5.46 2.12 -0.96
N ALA A 14 -5.69 1.40 0.14
CA ALA A 14 -4.66 0.75 0.93
C ALA A 14 -4.38 -0.69 0.50
N PRO A 15 -3.11 -1.13 0.50
CA PRO A 15 -2.74 -2.51 0.23
C PRO A 15 -2.98 -3.39 1.46
N VAL A 16 -3.59 -4.56 1.28
CA VAL A 16 -3.86 -5.49 2.37
C VAL A 16 -3.40 -6.90 1.99
N GLY A 17 -2.57 -7.51 2.86
CA GLY A 17 -2.06 -8.86 2.70
C GLY A 17 -2.26 -9.74 3.94
N SER A 18 -2.83 -9.18 5.02
CA SER A 18 -3.18 -9.90 6.25
C SER A 18 -4.30 -9.18 6.99
N TYR A 19 -4.91 -9.83 7.98
CA TYR A 19 -5.93 -9.21 8.83
C TYR A 19 -5.36 -8.05 9.67
N GLU A 20 -4.10 -8.14 10.10
CA GLU A 20 -3.41 -7.04 10.78
C GLU A 20 -3.30 -5.81 9.87
N SER A 21 -2.92 -6.02 8.60
CA SER A 21 -2.84 -4.93 7.61
C SER A 21 -4.24 -4.38 7.28
N LEU A 22 -5.28 -5.22 7.26
CA LEU A 22 -6.67 -4.80 7.06
C LEU A 22 -7.13 -3.89 8.20
N ALA A 23 -6.96 -4.32 9.44
CA ALA A 23 -7.32 -3.52 10.61
C ALA A 23 -6.53 -2.20 10.66
N ALA A 24 -5.22 -2.25 10.35
CA ALA A 24 -4.37 -1.06 10.26
C ALA A 24 -4.85 -0.07 9.20
N ALA A 25 -5.21 -0.54 7.99
CA ALA A 25 -5.73 0.30 6.92
C ALA A 25 -7.05 0.99 7.30
N ILE A 26 -7.98 0.25 7.91
CA ILE A 26 -9.28 0.76 8.35
C ILE A 26 -9.10 1.84 9.42
N LYS A 27 -8.28 1.57 10.44
CA LYS A 27 -8.02 2.50 11.54
C LYS A 27 -7.26 3.74 11.09
N ALA A 28 -6.37 3.62 10.11
CA ALA A 28 -5.64 4.74 9.53
C ALA A 28 -6.48 5.61 8.57
N GLY A 29 -7.72 5.23 8.28
CA GLY A 29 -8.65 6.04 7.49
C GLY A 29 -8.63 5.77 5.98
N ALA A 30 -8.28 4.56 5.54
CA ALA A 30 -8.45 4.16 4.14
C ALA A 30 -9.92 4.23 3.72
N ASN A 31 -10.19 4.68 2.46
CA ASN A 31 -11.51 4.62 1.86
C ASN A 31 -11.78 3.26 1.24
N SER A 32 -10.74 2.61 0.76
CA SER A 32 -10.80 1.30 0.14
C SER A 32 -9.55 0.48 0.44
N VAL A 33 -9.70 -0.83 0.34
CA VAL A 33 -8.60 -1.77 0.45
C VAL A 33 -8.54 -2.65 -0.79
N TYR A 34 -7.32 -2.99 -1.24
CA TYR A 34 -7.16 -3.96 -2.31
C TYR A 34 -6.30 -5.14 -1.86
N PHE A 35 -6.71 -6.33 -2.24
CA PHE A 35 -6.09 -7.58 -1.83
C PHE A 35 -6.18 -8.64 -2.92
N GLY A 36 -5.48 -9.76 -2.75
CA GLY A 36 -5.55 -10.93 -3.60
C GLY A 36 -5.97 -12.15 -2.81
N ILE A 37 -6.64 -13.06 -3.47
CA ILE A 37 -6.86 -14.43 -2.98
C ILE A 37 -6.02 -15.39 -3.80
N GLU A 38 -5.51 -16.43 -3.20
CA GLU A 38 -4.72 -17.56 -3.72
C GLU A 38 -4.06 -17.37 -5.08
N HIS A 39 -4.83 -17.41 -6.18
CA HIS A 39 -4.34 -17.43 -7.57
C HIS A 39 -4.71 -16.15 -8.35
N LEU A 40 -4.23 -16.04 -9.58
CA LEU A 40 -4.59 -15.02 -10.57
C LEU A 40 -4.38 -13.55 -10.14
N ASN A 41 -3.47 -13.31 -9.21
CA ASN A 41 -3.05 -11.95 -8.85
C ASN A 41 -1.52 -11.79 -8.93
N MET A 42 -1.06 -10.55 -9.19
CA MET A 42 0.36 -10.22 -9.41
C MET A 42 1.28 -10.45 -8.21
N ARG A 43 0.75 -10.86 -7.07
CA ARG A 43 1.49 -11.19 -5.84
C ARG A 43 1.22 -12.61 -5.36
N ALA A 44 0.65 -13.47 -6.20
CA ALA A 44 0.25 -14.82 -5.83
C ALA A 44 1.36 -15.64 -5.14
N ARG A 45 2.64 -15.42 -5.51
CA ARG A 45 3.80 -16.09 -4.92
C ARG A 45 4.69 -15.20 -4.06
N SER A 46 4.42 -13.91 -3.95
CA SER A 46 5.32 -12.95 -3.28
C SER A 46 4.72 -12.22 -2.09
N ALA A 47 3.47 -12.49 -1.77
CA ALA A 47 2.79 -11.98 -0.57
C ALA A 47 1.94 -13.10 0.03
N ALA A 48 1.63 -12.99 1.32
CA ALA A 48 0.53 -13.75 1.89
C ALA A 48 -0.76 -13.36 1.16
N ASN A 49 -1.55 -14.33 0.78
CA ASN A 49 -2.84 -14.13 0.14
C ASN A 49 -3.92 -14.68 1.04
N PHE A 50 -5.07 -14.05 1.00
CA PHE A 50 -6.27 -14.59 1.62
C PHE A 50 -6.79 -15.79 0.83
N THR A 51 -7.62 -16.59 1.47
CA THR A 51 -8.35 -17.68 0.84
C THR A 51 -9.69 -17.19 0.32
N THR A 52 -10.37 -18.00 -0.46
CA THR A 52 -11.77 -17.74 -0.87
C THR A 52 -12.71 -17.65 0.34
N ASP A 53 -12.44 -18.43 1.40
CA ASP A 53 -13.24 -18.39 2.65
C ASP A 53 -13.07 -17.07 3.43
N ASP A 54 -11.92 -16.41 3.29
CA ASP A 54 -11.68 -15.10 3.91
C ASP A 54 -12.47 -13.98 3.26
N LEU A 55 -12.87 -14.15 2.00
CA LEU A 55 -13.49 -13.09 1.20
C LEU A 55 -14.73 -12.50 1.86
N HIS A 56 -15.64 -13.35 2.31
CA HIS A 56 -16.88 -12.91 3.01
C HIS A 56 -16.57 -12.17 4.32
N LYS A 57 -15.56 -12.63 5.07
CA LYS A 57 -15.14 -11.98 6.33
C LYS A 57 -14.55 -10.60 6.08
N ILE A 58 -13.66 -10.48 5.08
CA ILE A 58 -13.04 -9.19 4.71
C ILE A 58 -14.12 -8.20 4.28
N VAL A 59 -15.04 -8.62 3.40
CA VAL A 59 -16.13 -7.76 2.93
C VAL A 59 -17.03 -7.32 4.10
N ALA A 60 -17.37 -8.23 5.02
CA ALA A 60 -18.18 -7.89 6.19
C ALA A 60 -17.49 -6.84 7.09
N ILE A 61 -16.21 -7.06 7.43
CA ILE A 61 -15.40 -6.13 8.24
C ILE A 61 -15.30 -4.74 7.55
N CYS A 62 -15.02 -4.72 6.25
CA CYS A 62 -14.91 -3.48 5.50
C CYS A 62 -16.24 -2.74 5.39
N ARG A 63 -17.34 -3.45 5.15
CA ARG A 63 -18.69 -2.87 5.07
C ARG A 63 -19.12 -2.24 6.39
N GLU A 64 -18.89 -2.92 7.52
CA GLU A 64 -19.15 -2.36 8.86
C GLU A 64 -18.35 -1.08 9.10
N ALA A 65 -17.11 -1.04 8.59
CA ALA A 65 -16.25 0.12 8.68
C ALA A 65 -16.51 1.19 7.59
N GLY A 66 -17.42 0.97 6.63
CA GLY A 66 -17.66 1.87 5.49
C GLY A 66 -16.47 1.98 4.54
N VAL A 67 -15.68 0.91 4.37
CA VAL A 67 -14.50 0.82 3.50
C VAL A 67 -14.83 -0.08 2.33
N LYS A 68 -14.50 0.35 1.11
CA LYS A 68 -14.68 -0.44 -0.11
C LYS A 68 -13.65 -1.55 -0.25
N THR A 69 -14.01 -2.61 -0.94
CA THR A 69 -13.20 -3.81 -1.14
C THR A 69 -12.92 -4.05 -2.62
N TYR A 70 -11.64 -4.19 -2.99
CA TYR A 70 -11.24 -4.44 -4.37
C TYR A 70 -10.38 -5.70 -4.47
N LEU A 71 -10.88 -6.67 -5.22
CA LEU A 71 -10.19 -7.94 -5.43
C LEU A 71 -9.29 -7.86 -6.68
N THR A 72 -8.01 -8.21 -6.54
CA THR A 72 -7.09 -8.25 -7.69
C THR A 72 -7.19 -9.57 -8.45
N VAL A 73 -7.62 -9.50 -9.72
CA VAL A 73 -7.59 -10.59 -10.71
C VAL A 73 -6.84 -10.05 -11.94
N ASN A 74 -5.56 -9.73 -11.75
CA ASN A 74 -4.81 -8.90 -12.66
C ASN A 74 -3.55 -9.56 -13.25
N THR A 75 -3.54 -10.89 -13.34
CA THR A 75 -2.58 -11.66 -14.14
C THR A 75 -3.04 -11.79 -15.57
N VAL A 76 -2.14 -12.21 -16.46
CA VAL A 76 -2.49 -12.72 -17.78
C VAL A 76 -3.22 -14.05 -17.59
N ILE A 77 -4.33 -14.25 -18.30
CA ILE A 77 -5.17 -15.44 -18.25
C ILE A 77 -4.83 -16.35 -19.42
N TYR A 78 -4.51 -17.61 -19.12
CA TYR A 78 -4.28 -18.65 -20.12
C TYR A 78 -5.55 -19.49 -20.30
N PRO A 79 -5.68 -20.28 -21.37
CA PRO A 79 -6.87 -21.09 -21.61
C PRO A 79 -7.27 -21.97 -20.43
N GLU A 80 -6.29 -22.56 -19.73
CA GLU A 80 -6.49 -23.40 -18.55
C GLU A 80 -6.95 -22.64 -17.29
N ASP A 81 -6.83 -21.30 -17.28
CA ASP A 81 -7.23 -20.48 -16.13
C ASP A 81 -8.68 -19.98 -16.23
N ILE A 82 -9.32 -20.12 -17.37
CA ILE A 82 -10.65 -19.51 -17.63
C ILE A 82 -11.69 -19.94 -16.60
N GLU A 83 -11.79 -21.24 -16.32
CA GLU A 83 -12.77 -21.76 -15.36
C GLU A 83 -12.49 -21.24 -13.92
N MET A 84 -11.21 -21.24 -13.52
CA MET A 84 -10.80 -20.69 -12.22
C MET A 84 -11.09 -19.19 -12.15
N MET A 85 -10.81 -18.44 -13.19
CA MET A 85 -11.10 -17.00 -13.26
C MET A 85 -12.60 -16.73 -13.08
N GLN A 86 -13.46 -17.47 -13.79
CA GLN A 86 -14.90 -17.35 -13.66
C GLN A 86 -15.36 -17.67 -12.23
N THR A 87 -14.81 -18.71 -11.64
CA THR A 87 -15.11 -19.09 -10.24
C THR A 87 -14.74 -17.97 -9.27
N ILE A 88 -13.57 -17.37 -9.41
CA ILE A 88 -13.11 -16.25 -8.56
C ILE A 88 -14.03 -15.03 -8.71
N VAL A 89 -14.40 -14.66 -9.94
CA VAL A 89 -15.31 -13.53 -10.20
C VAL A 89 -16.69 -13.79 -9.57
N ASN A 90 -17.22 -15.02 -9.70
CA ASN A 90 -18.50 -15.39 -9.10
C ASN A 90 -18.46 -15.34 -7.56
N HIS A 91 -17.39 -15.81 -6.93
CA HIS A 91 -17.22 -15.70 -5.48
C HIS A 91 -17.11 -14.23 -5.04
N ALA A 92 -16.41 -13.39 -5.80
CA ALA A 92 -16.32 -11.96 -5.52
C ALA A 92 -17.71 -11.30 -5.55
N LYS A 93 -18.52 -11.60 -6.55
CA LYS A 93 -19.91 -11.14 -6.64
C LYS A 93 -20.76 -11.61 -5.45
N GLN A 94 -20.70 -12.91 -5.13
CA GLN A 94 -21.46 -13.50 -4.03
C GLN A 94 -21.08 -12.90 -2.67
N ALA A 95 -19.79 -12.64 -2.45
CA ALA A 95 -19.30 -11.98 -1.24
C ALA A 95 -19.68 -10.50 -1.17
N GLY A 96 -20.03 -9.88 -2.30
CA GLY A 96 -20.35 -8.46 -2.41
C GLY A 96 -19.11 -7.58 -2.38
N VAL A 97 -18.03 -8.01 -3.05
CA VAL A 97 -16.85 -7.18 -3.34
C VAL A 97 -17.26 -6.01 -4.21
N ASP A 98 -16.77 -4.80 -3.89
CA ASP A 98 -17.19 -3.58 -4.60
C ASP A 98 -16.65 -3.53 -6.04
N ALA A 99 -15.39 -3.97 -6.29
CA ALA A 99 -14.85 -4.03 -7.64
C ALA A 99 -13.75 -5.09 -7.82
N ILE A 100 -13.49 -5.46 -9.07
CA ILE A 100 -12.36 -6.31 -9.48
C ILE A 100 -11.32 -5.46 -10.18
N ILE A 101 -10.05 -5.56 -9.75
CA ILE A 101 -8.92 -4.93 -10.44
C ILE A 101 -8.41 -5.91 -11.50
N ALA A 102 -8.62 -5.58 -12.78
CA ALA A 102 -8.34 -6.45 -13.92
C ALA A 102 -7.31 -5.86 -14.89
N SER A 103 -6.60 -6.73 -15.60
CA SER A 103 -5.71 -6.37 -16.73
C SER A 103 -5.95 -7.22 -17.97
N ASP A 104 -6.61 -8.34 -17.85
CA ASP A 104 -6.94 -9.23 -18.96
C ASP A 104 -8.36 -8.99 -19.44
N ILE A 105 -8.55 -8.97 -20.77
CA ILE A 105 -9.86 -8.75 -21.39
C ILE A 105 -10.87 -9.83 -21.00
N ALA A 106 -10.43 -11.08 -20.84
CA ALA A 106 -11.33 -12.17 -20.44
C ALA A 106 -11.92 -11.90 -19.04
N VAL A 107 -11.11 -11.39 -18.11
CA VAL A 107 -11.58 -10.99 -16.77
C VAL A 107 -12.57 -9.83 -16.86
N MET A 108 -12.23 -8.78 -17.62
CA MET A 108 -13.09 -7.59 -17.77
C MET A 108 -14.45 -7.96 -18.36
N GLN A 109 -14.47 -8.70 -19.48
CA GLN A 109 -15.70 -9.13 -20.12
C GLN A 109 -16.56 -9.98 -19.18
N TYR A 110 -15.96 -10.94 -18.49
CA TYR A 110 -16.73 -11.80 -17.59
C TYR A 110 -17.25 -11.04 -16.37
N ALA A 111 -16.45 -10.17 -15.76
CA ALA A 111 -16.90 -9.32 -14.66
C ALA A 111 -18.07 -8.41 -15.07
N VAL A 112 -17.97 -7.79 -16.26
CA VAL A 112 -19.05 -7.01 -16.85
C VAL A 112 -20.33 -7.83 -17.05
N GLN A 113 -20.23 -9.06 -17.59
CA GLN A 113 -21.36 -9.97 -17.75
C GLN A 113 -22.00 -10.37 -16.41
N GLN A 114 -21.19 -10.44 -15.36
CA GLN A 114 -21.67 -10.73 -14.01
C GLN A 114 -22.14 -9.48 -13.26
N ASP A 115 -22.14 -8.29 -13.87
CA ASP A 115 -22.48 -7.02 -13.24
C ASP A 115 -21.62 -6.73 -11.99
N VAL A 116 -20.31 -6.94 -12.11
CA VAL A 116 -19.28 -6.58 -11.12
C VAL A 116 -18.50 -5.39 -11.66
N GLU A 117 -18.29 -4.37 -10.81
CA GLU A 117 -17.50 -3.19 -11.19
C GLU A 117 -16.05 -3.58 -11.48
N VAL A 118 -15.45 -2.95 -12.49
CA VAL A 118 -14.06 -3.18 -12.89
C VAL A 118 -13.25 -1.92 -12.72
N HIS A 119 -12.10 -2.06 -12.05
CA HIS A 119 -11.02 -1.09 -12.06
C HIS A 119 -9.90 -1.60 -12.96
N LEU A 120 -9.38 -0.75 -13.82
CA LEU A 120 -8.30 -1.13 -14.73
C LEU A 120 -6.97 -1.16 -14.00
N SER A 121 -6.20 -2.22 -14.23
CA SER A 121 -4.89 -2.34 -13.58
C SER A 121 -3.80 -1.60 -14.35
N THR A 122 -2.75 -1.17 -13.63
CA THR A 122 -1.57 -0.49 -14.20
C THR A 122 -0.85 -1.30 -15.30
N GLN A 123 -1.05 -2.63 -15.37
CA GLN A 123 -0.48 -3.46 -16.42
C GLN A 123 -0.98 -3.16 -17.83
N LEU A 124 -2.12 -2.48 -17.96
CA LEU A 124 -2.64 -2.01 -19.25
C LEU A 124 -1.82 -0.86 -19.81
N ASN A 125 -1.05 -0.15 -18.98
CA ASN A 125 -0.18 0.96 -19.38
C ASN A 125 -0.92 2.05 -20.15
N ILE A 126 -2.11 2.43 -19.67
CA ILE A 126 -2.93 3.47 -20.30
C ILE A 126 -2.22 4.82 -20.15
N ALA A 127 -1.88 5.43 -21.29
CA ALA A 127 -1.03 6.62 -21.35
C ALA A 127 -1.59 7.73 -22.23
N ASN A 128 -2.80 7.60 -22.76
CA ASN A 128 -3.47 8.58 -23.59
C ASN A 128 -5.00 8.44 -23.54
N THR A 129 -5.67 9.47 -24.00
CA THR A 129 -7.14 9.57 -23.97
C THR A 129 -7.83 8.52 -24.84
N GLU A 130 -7.26 8.15 -25.99
CA GLU A 130 -7.90 7.18 -26.89
C GLU A 130 -7.88 5.76 -26.30
N ALA A 131 -6.76 5.35 -25.65
CA ALA A 131 -6.72 4.11 -24.91
C ALA A 131 -7.70 4.13 -23.70
N LEU A 132 -7.80 5.26 -23.01
CA LEU A 132 -8.75 5.45 -21.92
C LEU A 132 -10.19 5.28 -22.38
N LYS A 133 -10.59 5.91 -23.49
CA LYS A 133 -11.94 5.76 -24.10
C LYS A 133 -12.27 4.31 -24.42
N PHE A 134 -11.31 3.59 -25.01
CA PHE A 134 -11.52 2.17 -25.32
C PHE A 134 -11.83 1.36 -24.06
N TYR A 135 -11.08 1.60 -22.97
CA TYR A 135 -11.26 0.85 -21.74
C TYR A 135 -12.42 1.34 -20.86
N ALA A 136 -12.89 2.57 -21.04
CA ALA A 136 -14.03 3.13 -20.29
C ALA A 136 -15.33 2.32 -20.47
N GLN A 137 -15.47 1.58 -21.57
CA GLN A 137 -16.60 0.67 -21.77
C GLN A 137 -16.67 -0.50 -20.76
N PHE A 138 -15.56 -0.80 -20.09
CA PHE A 138 -15.47 -1.90 -19.12
C PHE A 138 -15.40 -1.42 -17.68
N ALA A 139 -15.00 -0.18 -17.42
CA ALA A 139 -14.57 0.25 -16.09
C ALA A 139 -14.95 1.70 -15.77
N ASP A 140 -14.99 2.01 -14.49
CA ASP A 140 -15.27 3.34 -13.94
C ASP A 140 -14.03 4.01 -13.35
N VAL A 141 -12.95 3.23 -13.12
CA VAL A 141 -11.67 3.73 -12.63
C VAL A 141 -10.54 3.21 -13.52
N VAL A 142 -9.66 4.12 -13.92
CA VAL A 142 -8.50 3.81 -14.77
C VAL A 142 -7.20 4.11 -14.04
N VAL A 143 -6.30 3.12 -13.98
CA VAL A 143 -4.93 3.36 -13.51
C VAL A 143 -4.08 3.81 -14.67
N LEU A 144 -3.61 5.06 -14.64
CA LEU A 144 -2.70 5.57 -15.66
C LEU A 144 -1.29 4.98 -15.52
N ALA A 145 -0.55 4.97 -16.63
CA ALA A 145 0.84 4.52 -16.67
C ALA A 145 1.72 5.37 -15.73
N ARG A 146 2.64 4.72 -15.04
CA ARG A 146 3.54 5.38 -14.06
C ARG A 146 4.62 6.26 -14.70
N GLU A 147 4.82 6.10 -15.99
CA GLU A 147 5.79 6.83 -16.80
C GLU A 147 5.29 8.23 -17.22
N LEU A 148 4.00 8.52 -17.02
CA LEU A 148 3.42 9.83 -17.31
C LEU A 148 3.86 10.87 -16.29
N ASN A 149 4.11 12.10 -16.77
CA ASN A 149 4.23 13.26 -15.92
C ASN A 149 2.86 13.90 -15.65
N LEU A 150 2.77 14.76 -14.62
CA LEU A 150 1.51 15.36 -14.20
C LEU A 150 0.90 16.30 -15.24
N THR A 151 1.69 16.89 -16.15
CA THR A 151 1.16 17.68 -17.26
C THR A 151 0.39 16.80 -18.25
N GLN A 152 0.91 15.59 -18.52
CA GLN A 152 0.21 14.62 -19.38
C GLN A 152 -1.06 14.09 -18.69
N VAL A 153 -1.00 13.84 -17.38
CA VAL A 153 -2.17 13.44 -16.57
C VAL A 153 -3.25 14.51 -16.61
N ALA A 154 -2.89 15.79 -16.41
CA ALA A 154 -3.82 16.92 -16.47
C ALA A 154 -4.46 17.08 -17.86
N SER A 155 -3.70 16.81 -18.95
CA SER A 155 -4.26 16.80 -20.30
C SER A 155 -5.33 15.71 -20.48
N ILE A 156 -5.04 14.48 -20.02
CA ILE A 156 -6.01 13.38 -20.07
C ILE A 156 -7.26 13.72 -19.22
N TYR A 157 -7.07 14.31 -18.04
CA TYR A 157 -8.19 14.72 -17.19
C TYR A 157 -9.05 15.81 -17.85
N LYS A 158 -8.41 16.78 -18.50
CA LYS A 158 -9.11 17.81 -19.29
C LYS A 158 -9.95 17.17 -20.40
N ASP A 159 -9.38 16.23 -21.14
CA ASP A 159 -10.10 15.49 -22.19
C ASP A 159 -11.30 14.73 -21.64
N ILE A 160 -11.17 14.10 -20.44
CA ILE A 160 -12.30 13.43 -19.78
C ILE A 160 -13.45 14.40 -19.54
N GLN A 161 -13.16 15.63 -19.10
CA GLN A 161 -14.18 16.65 -18.82
C GLN A 161 -14.78 17.23 -20.11
N GLU A 162 -13.94 17.61 -21.07
CA GLU A 162 -14.38 18.27 -22.31
C GLU A 162 -15.14 17.35 -23.26
N GLN A 163 -14.80 16.05 -23.29
CA GLN A 163 -15.40 15.05 -24.14
C GLN A 163 -16.46 14.20 -23.43
N ASP A 164 -16.76 14.52 -22.17
CA ASP A 164 -17.72 13.80 -21.31
C ASP A 164 -17.47 12.28 -21.32
N ILE A 165 -16.21 11.86 -21.09
CA ILE A 165 -15.84 10.44 -21.12
C ILE A 165 -16.31 9.79 -19.83
N ARG A 166 -17.28 8.90 -19.94
CA ARG A 166 -17.92 8.22 -18.82
C ARG A 166 -17.50 6.77 -18.76
N GLY A 167 -17.43 6.26 -17.53
CA GLY A 167 -17.29 4.84 -17.27
C GLY A 167 -18.58 4.06 -17.54
N ARG A 168 -18.52 2.76 -17.28
CA ARG A 168 -19.62 1.84 -17.56
C ARG A 168 -20.93 2.20 -16.85
N HIS A 169 -20.87 2.72 -15.62
CA HIS A 169 -22.05 3.10 -14.83
C HIS A 169 -22.54 4.54 -15.11
N GLY A 170 -22.00 5.20 -16.13
CA GLY A 170 -22.46 6.50 -16.59
C GLY A 170 -21.89 7.70 -15.84
N GLU A 171 -21.03 7.49 -14.85
CA GLU A 171 -20.30 8.56 -14.15
C GLU A 171 -19.00 8.90 -14.90
N PRO A 172 -18.48 10.14 -14.77
CA PRO A 172 -17.17 10.48 -15.33
C PRO A 172 -16.09 9.51 -14.84
N ILE A 173 -15.30 8.98 -15.78
CA ILE A 173 -14.26 8.00 -15.43
C ILE A 173 -13.22 8.63 -14.49
N ARG A 174 -12.82 7.91 -13.43
CA ARG A 174 -11.92 8.39 -12.40
C ARG A 174 -10.49 7.96 -12.68
N ILE A 175 -9.55 8.86 -12.46
CA ILE A 175 -8.11 8.59 -12.58
C ILE A 175 -7.57 8.07 -11.25
N GLU A 176 -6.96 6.87 -11.30
CA GLU A 176 -6.17 6.28 -10.23
C GLU A 176 -4.68 6.37 -10.56
N MET A 177 -3.85 6.79 -9.59
CA MET A 177 -2.40 6.74 -9.68
C MET A 177 -1.77 6.24 -8.39
N PHE A 178 -0.60 5.61 -8.51
CA PHE A 178 0.18 5.27 -7.33
C PHE A 178 0.74 6.54 -6.69
N CYS A 179 0.61 6.63 -5.36
CA CYS A 179 1.14 7.76 -4.59
C CYS A 179 2.35 7.38 -3.72
N HIS A 180 2.49 6.10 -3.34
CA HIS A 180 3.58 5.66 -2.45
C HIS A 180 3.98 4.20 -2.70
N GLY A 181 5.26 3.89 -2.45
CA GLY A 181 5.78 2.54 -2.34
C GLY A 181 6.56 2.06 -3.56
N ALA A 182 6.81 0.78 -3.64
CA ALA A 182 7.76 0.18 -4.56
C ALA A 182 7.46 0.45 -6.04
N LEU A 183 8.48 0.93 -6.77
CA LEU A 183 8.45 1.04 -8.22
C LEU A 183 9.03 -0.22 -8.88
N CYS A 184 8.58 -0.52 -10.09
CA CYS A 184 9.10 -1.58 -10.92
C CYS A 184 10.19 -1.04 -11.86
N MET A 185 11.26 -1.79 -12.07
CA MET A 185 12.30 -1.49 -13.06
C MET A 185 11.73 -1.48 -14.48
N ALA A 186 10.82 -2.41 -14.78
CA ALA A 186 10.21 -2.55 -16.09
C ALA A 186 8.84 -1.87 -16.15
N VAL A 187 8.38 -1.56 -17.35
CA VAL A 187 6.96 -1.28 -17.62
C VAL A 187 6.13 -2.42 -17.00
N ARG A 188 5.18 -2.05 -16.14
CA ARG A 188 4.52 -3.00 -15.24
C ARG A 188 3.87 -4.15 -16.02
N GLY A 189 4.14 -5.37 -15.57
CA GLY A 189 3.63 -6.59 -16.20
C GLY A 189 4.42 -7.08 -17.42
N LYS A 190 5.42 -6.34 -17.92
CA LYS A 190 6.18 -6.68 -19.14
C LYS A 190 7.66 -6.96 -18.87
N CYS A 191 7.94 -7.75 -17.80
CA CYS A 191 9.29 -8.07 -17.38
C CYS A 191 9.61 -9.56 -17.58
N TYR A 192 10.69 -9.85 -18.32
CA TYR A 192 11.17 -11.19 -18.57
C TYR A 192 12.26 -11.69 -17.60
N LEU A 193 12.76 -10.85 -16.69
CA LEU A 193 13.89 -11.22 -15.83
C LEU A 193 13.64 -12.52 -15.04
N SER A 194 12.49 -12.62 -14.35
CA SER A 194 12.17 -13.81 -13.57
C SER A 194 11.85 -15.01 -14.46
N LEU A 195 11.22 -14.80 -15.60
CA LEU A 195 10.91 -15.88 -16.55
C LEU A 195 12.18 -16.44 -17.16
N HIS A 196 13.08 -15.58 -17.65
CA HIS A 196 14.32 -15.99 -18.28
C HIS A 196 15.25 -16.73 -17.31
N ASN A 197 15.41 -16.25 -16.09
CA ASN A 197 16.37 -16.82 -15.15
C ASN A 197 15.82 -17.99 -14.34
N LEU A 198 14.53 -18.05 -14.05
CA LEU A 198 13.92 -18.98 -13.09
C LEU A 198 12.69 -19.71 -13.63
N ASN A 199 12.37 -19.55 -14.90
CA ASN A 199 11.11 -20.04 -15.50
C ASN A 199 9.87 -19.63 -14.65
N SER A 200 9.87 -18.40 -14.15
CA SER A 200 8.89 -17.87 -13.20
C SER A 200 8.31 -16.54 -13.71
N SER A 201 7.12 -16.59 -14.33
CA SER A 201 6.53 -15.43 -15.01
C SER A 201 6.03 -14.36 -14.04
N ALA A 202 6.57 -13.14 -14.14
CA ALA A 202 6.10 -11.99 -13.38
C ALA A 202 4.64 -11.63 -13.71
N ASN A 203 4.21 -11.80 -14.97
CA ASN A 203 2.83 -11.54 -15.41
C ASN A 203 1.81 -12.53 -14.85
N ARG A 204 2.33 -13.64 -14.33
CA ARG A 204 1.55 -14.71 -13.70
C ARG A 204 1.66 -14.69 -12.16
N GLY A 205 2.05 -13.55 -11.57
CA GLY A 205 2.18 -13.40 -10.12
C GLY A 205 3.45 -13.98 -9.50
N ALA A 206 4.39 -14.47 -10.31
CA ALA A 206 5.60 -15.18 -9.86
C ALA A 206 6.89 -14.35 -10.04
N CYS A 207 6.84 -13.04 -9.72
CA CYS A 207 8.00 -12.17 -9.76
C CYS A 207 8.97 -12.49 -8.62
N ALA A 208 10.17 -12.97 -8.94
CA ALA A 208 11.23 -13.28 -7.97
C ALA A 208 12.08 -12.06 -7.56
N GLN A 209 11.71 -10.86 -8.00
CA GLN A 209 12.39 -9.59 -7.70
C GLN A 209 13.90 -9.62 -7.99
N ILE A 210 14.32 -10.27 -9.05
CA ILE A 210 15.73 -10.41 -9.46
C ILE A 210 16.39 -9.04 -9.63
N CYS A 211 15.65 -8.01 -10.10
CA CYS A 211 16.13 -6.64 -10.22
C CYS A 211 16.55 -5.99 -8.89
N ARG A 212 16.29 -6.63 -7.75
CA ARG A 212 16.67 -6.13 -6.40
C ARG A 212 17.99 -6.71 -5.88
N ARG A 213 18.70 -7.47 -6.70
CA ARG A 213 20.02 -8.04 -6.38
C ARG A 213 21.13 -7.08 -6.83
N ALA A 214 22.32 -7.25 -6.26
CA ALA A 214 23.53 -6.62 -6.75
C ALA A 214 24.00 -7.29 -8.05
N TYR A 215 24.56 -6.52 -8.98
CA TYR A 215 25.04 -6.99 -10.28
C TYR A 215 26.40 -6.41 -10.62
N VAL A 216 27.20 -7.19 -11.33
CA VAL A 216 28.39 -6.73 -12.03
C VAL A 216 28.06 -6.65 -13.52
N VAL A 217 28.27 -5.52 -14.15
CA VAL A 217 28.05 -5.32 -15.60
C VAL A 217 29.41 -5.18 -16.27
N LYS A 218 29.73 -6.12 -17.18
CA LYS A 218 30.95 -6.09 -17.97
C LYS A 218 30.60 -6.16 -19.45
N ASP A 219 31.14 -5.22 -20.23
CA ASP A 219 31.10 -5.29 -21.68
C ASP A 219 32.12 -6.36 -22.15
N LYS A 220 31.69 -7.32 -22.95
CA LYS A 220 32.54 -8.38 -23.49
C LYS A 220 33.21 -8.01 -24.82
N SER A 221 32.76 -6.94 -25.46
CA SER A 221 33.21 -6.51 -26.79
C SER A 221 34.26 -5.41 -26.74
N SER A 222 34.45 -4.79 -25.60
CA SER A 222 35.48 -3.76 -25.36
C SER A 222 36.14 -3.98 -24.01
N ASP A 223 37.37 -3.56 -23.86
CA ASP A 223 38.08 -3.54 -22.58
C ASP A 223 37.56 -2.41 -21.64
N ILE A 224 36.48 -1.75 -22.01
CA ILE A 224 35.85 -0.72 -21.21
C ILE A 224 35.04 -1.42 -20.11
N GLU A 225 35.53 -1.35 -18.88
CA GLU A 225 34.71 -1.58 -17.70
C GLU A 225 33.82 -0.34 -17.50
N LEU A 226 32.52 -0.51 -17.61
CA LEU A 226 31.56 0.47 -17.13
C LEU A 226 31.72 0.53 -15.60
N GLU A 227 32.34 1.59 -15.12
CA GLU A 227 32.34 1.91 -13.72
C GLU A 227 30.87 2.23 -13.32
N VAL A 228 30.20 1.24 -12.75
CA VAL A 228 28.85 1.41 -12.25
C VAL A 228 28.99 1.78 -10.78
N ASP A 229 28.79 3.04 -10.46
CA ASP A 229 28.87 3.56 -9.08
C ASP A 229 27.93 2.87 -8.07
N ASN A 230 27.07 1.98 -8.54
CA ASN A 230 26.06 1.32 -7.75
C ASN A 230 25.78 -0.10 -8.24
N GLU A 231 26.01 -1.10 -7.40
CA GLU A 231 25.71 -2.51 -7.69
C GLU A 231 24.21 -2.79 -7.94
N TYR A 232 23.32 -1.93 -7.46
CA TYR A 232 21.85 -2.08 -7.57
C TYR A 232 21.27 -1.36 -8.79
N ILE A 233 21.91 -1.46 -9.93
CA ILE A 233 21.61 -0.78 -11.19
C ILE A 233 20.18 -0.95 -11.73
N MET A 234 19.44 -1.92 -11.21
CA MET A 234 18.05 -2.20 -11.60
C MET A 234 17.07 -2.10 -10.42
N SER A 235 17.48 -1.62 -9.25
CA SER A 235 16.66 -1.52 -8.06
C SER A 235 16.18 -0.08 -7.82
N PRO A 236 15.03 0.35 -8.39
CA PRO A 236 14.55 1.71 -8.19
C PRO A 236 14.22 1.99 -6.73
N LYS A 237 14.46 3.24 -6.30
CA LYS A 237 13.94 3.78 -5.06
C LYS A 237 12.42 3.70 -5.03
N ASP A 238 11.83 3.82 -3.86
CA ASP A 238 10.38 3.79 -3.69
C ASP A 238 9.77 5.17 -4.02
N LEU A 239 8.60 5.16 -4.66
CA LEU A 239 7.84 6.38 -4.96
C LEU A 239 7.36 7.03 -3.66
N LYS A 240 7.48 8.35 -3.57
CA LYS A 240 6.88 9.18 -2.52
C LYS A 240 6.40 10.50 -3.12
N THR A 241 5.09 10.75 -3.06
CA THR A 241 4.47 11.92 -3.69
C THR A 241 3.96 12.96 -2.70
N ILE A 242 4.18 12.77 -1.40
CA ILE A 242 3.63 13.62 -0.34
C ILE A 242 4.00 15.10 -0.50
N HIS A 243 5.16 15.39 -1.11
CA HIS A 243 5.67 16.74 -1.35
C HIS A 243 4.95 17.51 -2.47
N PHE A 244 4.28 16.82 -3.36
CA PHE A 244 3.56 17.38 -4.52
C PHE A 244 2.20 16.71 -4.72
N LEU A 245 1.61 16.23 -3.62
CA LEU A 245 0.29 15.60 -3.64
C LEU A 245 -0.78 16.55 -4.16
N ASP A 246 -0.70 17.83 -3.82
CA ASP A 246 -1.54 18.91 -4.33
C ASP A 246 -1.53 18.96 -5.86
N GLN A 247 -0.34 18.88 -6.49
CA GLN A 247 -0.21 18.88 -7.94
C GLN A 247 -0.85 17.63 -8.58
N MET A 248 -0.76 16.46 -7.94
CA MET A 248 -1.44 15.25 -8.40
C MET A 248 -2.96 15.41 -8.37
N LEU A 249 -3.49 15.97 -7.28
CA LEU A 249 -4.92 16.17 -7.10
C LEU A 249 -5.44 17.26 -8.06
N ASP A 250 -4.67 18.30 -8.30
CA ASP A 250 -4.98 19.36 -9.25
C ASP A 250 -4.91 18.86 -10.71
N ALA A 251 -4.04 17.90 -11.01
CA ALA A 251 -4.01 17.20 -12.30
C ALA A 251 -5.20 16.24 -12.53
N GLY A 252 -6.13 16.10 -11.57
CA GLY A 252 -7.34 15.32 -11.71
C GLY A 252 -7.30 13.91 -11.12
N VAL A 253 -6.22 13.52 -10.43
CA VAL A 253 -6.17 12.23 -9.73
C VAL A 253 -7.18 12.21 -8.59
N ARG A 254 -8.00 11.15 -8.52
CA ARG A 254 -9.05 11.01 -7.50
C ARG A 254 -8.95 9.70 -6.70
N VAL A 255 -8.12 8.77 -7.14
CA VAL A 255 -7.82 7.54 -6.40
C VAL A 255 -6.31 7.44 -6.19
N LEU A 256 -5.88 7.52 -4.94
CA LEU A 256 -4.49 7.45 -4.51
C LEU A 256 -4.18 6.03 -4.07
N LYS A 257 -3.42 5.31 -4.87
CA LYS A 257 -3.05 3.91 -4.59
C LYS A 257 -1.70 3.80 -3.89
N ILE A 258 -1.69 3.09 -2.78
CA ILE A 258 -0.47 2.75 -2.04
C ILE A 258 0.00 1.35 -2.46
N GLU A 259 1.26 1.19 -2.87
CA GLU A 259 1.84 -0.14 -3.14
C GLU A 259 2.42 -0.72 -1.85
N GLY A 260 2.10 -1.99 -1.53
CA GLY A 260 2.65 -2.60 -0.32
C GLY A 260 1.95 -3.83 0.22
N ARG A 261 1.28 -4.69 -0.58
CA ARG A 261 0.57 -5.89 -0.11
C ARG A 261 1.43 -6.88 0.71
N ALA A 262 2.73 -6.89 0.49
CA ALA A 262 3.68 -7.70 1.25
C ALA A 262 4.30 -6.96 2.44
N ARG A 263 3.77 -5.78 2.82
CA ARG A 263 4.28 -4.97 3.94
C ARG A 263 3.50 -5.24 5.22
N GLY A 264 4.15 -4.99 6.35
CA GLY A 264 3.54 -5.14 7.67
C GLY A 264 2.47 -4.08 7.96
N PRO A 265 1.65 -4.30 8.99
CA PRO A 265 0.57 -3.39 9.38
C PRO A 265 1.08 -2.00 9.79
N GLU A 266 2.29 -1.88 10.34
CA GLU A 266 2.94 -0.60 10.67
C GLU A 266 3.16 0.27 9.42
N TYR A 267 3.61 -0.34 8.32
CA TYR A 267 3.75 0.37 7.04
C TYR A 267 2.41 0.87 6.53
N VAL A 268 1.40 0.00 6.54
CA VAL A 268 0.06 0.34 6.05
C VAL A 268 -0.54 1.47 6.89
N SER A 269 -0.48 1.35 8.22
CA SER A 269 -0.97 2.38 9.15
C SER A 269 -0.31 3.73 8.91
N THR A 270 1.02 3.77 8.90
CA THR A 270 1.77 5.03 8.76
C THR A 270 1.55 5.69 7.42
N VAL A 271 1.63 4.92 6.31
CA VAL A 271 1.47 5.51 4.97
C VAL A 271 0.05 6.01 4.75
N VAL A 272 -0.97 5.20 5.10
CA VAL A 272 -2.38 5.61 4.94
C VAL A 272 -2.68 6.86 5.74
N ARG A 273 -2.23 6.94 7.02
CA ARG A 273 -2.45 8.09 7.88
C ARG A 273 -1.82 9.36 7.31
N CYS A 274 -0.55 9.32 6.90
CA CYS A 274 0.12 10.49 6.32
C CYS A 274 -0.60 11.02 5.07
N TYR A 275 -1.00 10.13 4.16
CA TYR A 275 -1.72 10.55 2.96
C TYR A 275 -3.16 10.99 3.26
N ARG A 276 -3.83 10.43 4.28
CA ARG A 276 -5.14 10.88 4.74
C ARG A 276 -5.07 12.32 5.27
N GLU A 277 -4.17 12.59 6.19
CA GLU A 277 -3.95 13.92 6.73
C GLU A 277 -3.62 14.94 5.62
N ALA A 278 -2.78 14.55 4.65
CA ALA A 278 -2.42 15.41 3.53
C ALA A 278 -3.61 15.72 2.61
N VAL A 279 -4.48 14.74 2.34
CA VAL A 279 -5.71 14.95 1.55
C VAL A 279 -6.69 15.87 2.31
N GLU A 280 -6.90 15.66 3.60
CA GLU A 280 -7.77 16.49 4.42
C GLU A 280 -7.29 17.96 4.44
N MET A 281 -6.00 18.20 4.61
CA MET A 281 -5.40 19.53 4.52
C MET A 281 -5.59 20.17 3.13
N TRP A 282 -5.43 19.39 2.05
CA TRP A 282 -5.67 19.88 0.69
C TRP A 282 -7.16 20.25 0.49
N GLU A 283 -8.10 19.42 0.91
CA GLU A 283 -9.53 19.71 0.83
C GLU A 283 -9.94 20.95 1.64
N GLU A 284 -9.36 21.13 2.83
CA GLU A 284 -9.58 22.31 3.66
C GLU A 284 -8.99 23.57 3.03
N SER A 285 -7.80 23.47 2.42
CA SER A 285 -7.17 24.61 1.75
C SER A 285 -8.01 25.17 0.60
N ARG A 286 -8.75 24.32 -0.08
CA ARG A 286 -9.66 24.72 -1.16
C ARG A 286 -10.94 25.40 -0.67
N LYS A 287 -11.35 25.11 0.57
CA LYS A 287 -12.52 25.75 1.19
C LYS A 287 -12.20 27.14 1.75
N SER A 288 -10.95 27.42 2.08
CA SER A 288 -10.52 28.68 2.70
C SER A 288 -9.35 29.30 1.92
N LYS A 289 -9.53 30.54 1.43
CA LYS A 289 -8.52 31.33 0.71
C LYS A 289 -7.49 31.96 1.67
N VAL A 290 -6.86 31.22 2.59
CA VAL A 290 -5.94 31.80 3.58
C VAL A 290 -4.49 31.45 3.24
N GLU A 291 -3.70 32.48 3.01
CA GLU A 291 -2.27 32.39 2.62
C GLU A 291 -1.35 31.82 3.73
N SER A 292 -1.78 31.90 5.00
CA SER A 292 -1.01 31.39 6.16
C SER A 292 -0.82 29.86 6.21
N ARG A 293 -1.54 29.11 5.38
CA ARG A 293 -1.49 27.64 5.35
C ARG A 293 -0.27 27.03 4.64
N LYS A 294 0.48 27.83 3.87
CA LYS A 294 1.66 27.32 3.17
C LYS A 294 2.75 26.87 4.15
N THR A 295 3.02 27.67 5.17
CA THR A 295 4.00 27.34 6.22
C THR A 295 3.57 26.13 7.06
N GLU A 296 2.26 26.03 7.37
CA GLU A 296 1.72 24.87 8.08
C GLU A 296 1.86 23.58 7.25
N MET A 297 1.57 23.65 5.95
CA MET A 297 1.74 22.53 5.03
C MET A 297 3.22 22.08 4.95
N GLU A 298 4.15 23.03 4.84
CA GLU A 298 5.59 22.73 4.81
C GLU A 298 6.05 22.04 6.10
N GLN A 299 5.58 22.47 7.26
CA GLN A 299 5.87 21.83 8.54
C GLN A 299 5.27 20.41 8.60
N LYS A 300 4.04 20.24 8.15
CA LYS A 300 3.39 18.92 8.10
C LYS A 300 4.09 17.96 7.15
N ILE A 301 4.51 18.42 5.98
CA ILE A 301 5.30 17.61 5.04
C ILE A 301 6.59 17.12 5.73
N ALA A 302 7.28 17.96 6.48
CA ALA A 302 8.50 17.56 7.19
C ALA A 302 8.23 16.54 8.32
N GLU A 303 7.04 16.61 8.97
CA GLU A 303 6.60 15.61 9.94
C GLU A 303 6.29 14.27 9.26
N TRP A 304 5.50 14.30 8.17
CA TRP A 304 5.17 13.10 7.40
C TRP A 304 6.40 12.43 6.80
N ASP A 305 7.38 13.21 6.35
CA ASP A 305 8.65 12.68 5.84
C ASP A 305 9.39 11.86 6.90
N LYS A 306 9.46 12.38 8.13
CA LYS A 306 10.05 11.64 9.25
C LYS A 306 9.26 10.36 9.53
N GLN A 307 7.93 10.43 9.55
CA GLN A 307 7.08 9.26 9.80
C GLN A 307 7.21 8.22 8.68
N LEU A 308 7.16 8.62 7.41
CA LEU A 308 7.30 7.73 6.27
C LEU A 308 8.70 7.08 6.22
N ALA A 309 9.73 7.74 6.73
CA ALA A 309 11.07 7.18 6.85
C ALA A 309 11.20 6.11 7.93
N THR A 310 10.30 6.05 8.92
CA THR A 310 10.36 5.03 9.99
C THR A 310 9.97 3.63 9.53
N VAL A 311 9.20 3.53 8.45
CA VAL A 311 8.71 2.26 7.91
C VAL A 311 9.49 1.83 6.67
N PHE A 312 9.30 0.60 6.22
CA PHE A 312 10.06 0.04 5.10
C PHE A 312 10.06 0.95 3.86
N ASN A 313 11.26 1.29 3.39
CA ASN A 313 11.49 1.99 2.13
C ASN A 313 12.88 1.62 1.56
N ARG A 314 13.13 1.96 0.30
CA ARG A 314 14.44 1.79 -0.39
C ARG A 314 15.10 3.12 -0.73
N GLY A 315 14.87 4.14 0.10
CA GLY A 315 15.05 5.53 -0.29
C GLY A 315 13.87 5.98 -1.15
N PHE A 316 13.68 7.30 -1.26
CA PHE A 316 12.52 7.87 -1.94
C PHE A 316 12.92 8.70 -3.14
N TRP A 317 12.02 8.76 -4.14
CA TRP A 317 12.07 9.67 -5.26
C TRP A 317 10.67 9.98 -5.79
N ASN A 318 10.56 10.92 -6.72
CA ASN A 318 9.27 11.42 -7.23
C ASN A 318 8.69 10.58 -8.37
N GLY A 319 9.35 9.50 -8.77
CA GLY A 319 9.00 8.81 -10.00
C GLY A 319 9.22 9.72 -11.21
N TYR A 320 8.44 9.50 -12.26
CA TYR A 320 8.47 10.32 -13.47
C TYR A 320 7.48 11.49 -13.43
N TYR A 321 6.74 11.64 -12.35
CA TYR A 321 5.58 12.54 -12.25
C TYR A 321 5.93 14.02 -12.41
N LEU A 322 7.12 14.46 -11.98
CA LEU A 322 7.59 15.83 -12.16
C LEU A 322 8.42 16.02 -13.43
N GLY A 323 8.41 15.06 -14.38
CA GLY A 323 9.11 15.16 -15.66
C GLY A 323 10.55 14.66 -15.67
N GLN A 324 11.00 13.94 -14.64
CA GLN A 324 12.30 13.26 -14.64
C GLN A 324 12.40 12.30 -15.83
N ARG A 325 13.60 12.29 -16.47
CA ARG A 325 13.87 11.39 -17.61
C ARG A 325 14.63 10.13 -17.22
N LEU A 326 15.39 10.20 -16.12
CA LEU A 326 16.19 9.09 -15.61
C LEU A 326 15.61 8.60 -14.29
N GLY A 327 15.65 7.28 -14.08
CA GLY A 327 15.23 6.66 -12.82
C GLY A 327 16.29 6.88 -11.72
N GLU A 328 15.86 6.82 -10.47
CA GLU A 328 16.75 6.81 -9.32
C GLU A 328 16.83 5.42 -8.69
N TRP A 329 18.04 4.98 -8.37
CA TRP A 329 18.33 3.64 -7.87
C TRP A 329 18.69 3.68 -6.39
N THR A 330 18.39 2.60 -5.67
CA THR A 330 18.89 2.44 -4.30
C THR A 330 20.36 2.03 -4.31
N ASN A 331 21.10 2.43 -3.28
CA ASN A 331 22.51 2.06 -3.14
C ASN A 331 22.72 0.80 -2.26
N ASP A 332 21.64 0.32 -1.62
CA ASP A 332 21.72 -0.77 -0.65
C ASP A 332 20.64 -1.82 -0.87
N TYR A 333 20.92 -3.02 -0.37
CA TYR A 333 19.92 -4.08 -0.26
C TYR A 333 19.03 -3.89 0.97
N GLY A 334 17.73 -4.10 0.80
CA GLY A 334 16.82 -4.13 1.93
C GLY A 334 16.09 -2.82 2.23
N SER A 335 15.90 -2.55 3.51
CA SER A 335 15.16 -1.38 3.99
C SER A 335 16.10 -0.27 4.44
N LYS A 336 15.74 0.96 4.11
CA LYS A 336 16.32 2.21 4.63
C LYS A 336 15.46 2.84 5.73
N ALA A 337 14.58 2.05 6.35
CA ALA A 337 13.77 2.53 7.46
C ALA A 337 14.65 2.98 8.62
N THR A 338 14.29 4.08 9.27
CA THR A 338 15.02 4.60 10.44
C THR A 338 14.65 3.88 11.73
N LYS A 339 13.63 3.01 11.70
CA LYS A 339 13.25 2.14 12.81
C LYS A 339 13.20 0.67 12.35
N LYS A 340 13.58 -0.22 13.27
CA LYS A 340 13.50 -1.68 13.11
C LYS A 340 12.63 -2.23 14.22
N LYS A 341 11.70 -3.12 13.89
CA LYS A 341 10.92 -3.84 14.87
C LYS A 341 11.60 -5.15 15.26
N VAL A 342 11.78 -5.36 16.56
CA VAL A 342 12.34 -6.56 17.17
C VAL A 342 11.24 -7.23 17.98
N TYR A 343 10.94 -8.50 17.69
CA TYR A 343 9.93 -9.22 18.45
C TYR A 343 10.33 -9.29 19.92
N ALA A 344 9.44 -8.85 20.79
CA ALA A 344 9.68 -8.77 22.23
C ALA A 344 8.82 -9.77 23.01
N GLY A 345 7.56 -9.98 22.59
CA GLY A 345 6.65 -10.85 23.32
C GLY A 345 5.22 -10.79 22.80
N LYS A 346 4.27 -11.09 23.65
CA LYS A 346 2.85 -11.12 23.30
C LYS A 346 1.94 -10.62 24.41
N CYS A 347 0.78 -10.09 24.04
CA CYS A 347 -0.29 -9.76 24.96
C CYS A 347 -0.90 -11.06 25.54
N THR A 348 -0.94 -11.18 26.84
CA THR A 348 -1.53 -12.30 27.56
C THR A 348 -2.95 -12.01 28.02
N ASN A 349 -3.22 -10.75 28.36
CA ASN A 349 -4.53 -10.32 28.82
C ASN A 349 -4.78 -8.83 28.55
N TYR A 350 -6.04 -8.43 28.53
CA TYR A 350 -6.45 -7.03 28.47
C TYR A 350 -7.56 -6.74 29.50
N PHE A 351 -7.28 -5.85 30.43
CA PHE A 351 -8.19 -5.44 31.49
C PHE A 351 -9.04 -4.25 31.03
N LYS A 352 -10.14 -4.56 30.34
CA LYS A 352 -10.98 -3.58 29.64
C LYS A 352 -11.46 -2.41 30.51
N ASN A 353 -11.77 -2.67 31.80
CA ASN A 353 -12.33 -1.66 32.70
C ASN A 353 -11.33 -0.56 33.09
N ILE A 354 -10.04 -0.84 33.01
CA ILE A 354 -8.97 0.09 33.39
C ILE A 354 -8.04 0.42 32.24
N GLY A 355 -8.27 -0.12 31.02
CA GLY A 355 -7.47 0.18 29.84
C GLY A 355 -6.01 -0.31 29.94
N VAL A 356 -5.77 -1.45 30.59
CA VAL A 356 -4.42 -1.99 30.83
C VAL A 356 -4.24 -3.29 30.08
N ALA A 357 -3.13 -3.41 29.35
CA ALA A 357 -2.69 -4.63 28.69
C ALA A 357 -1.57 -5.29 29.46
N GLU A 358 -1.66 -6.61 29.63
CA GLU A 358 -0.60 -7.45 30.21
C GLU A 358 0.13 -8.17 29.09
N PHE A 359 1.46 -8.17 29.17
CA PHE A 359 2.35 -8.80 28.21
C PHE A 359 3.31 -9.77 28.88
N LEU A 360 3.69 -10.82 28.16
CA LEU A 360 4.82 -11.67 28.50
C LEU A 360 6.01 -11.26 27.64
N LEU A 361 7.13 -10.89 28.26
CA LEU A 361 8.39 -10.61 27.58
C LEU A 361 9.08 -11.93 27.22
N GLU A 362 9.15 -12.29 25.93
CA GLU A 362 9.58 -13.63 25.49
C GLU A 362 10.98 -13.65 24.88
N ALA A 363 11.31 -12.65 24.06
CA ALA A 363 12.38 -12.78 23.07
C ALA A 363 13.55 -11.78 23.20
N ILE A 364 13.38 -10.73 24.00
CA ILE A 364 14.46 -9.77 24.27
C ILE A 364 14.86 -9.89 25.74
N PRO A 365 16.16 -9.63 26.10
CA PRO A 365 16.65 -9.77 27.47
C PRO A 365 15.94 -8.86 28.47
N GLU A 366 15.75 -7.59 28.08
CA GLU A 366 15.19 -6.54 28.92
C GLU A 366 14.37 -5.55 28.09
N LEU A 367 13.35 -4.98 28.72
CA LEU A 367 12.54 -3.86 28.22
C LEU A 367 12.60 -2.73 29.23
N HIS A 368 12.88 -1.51 28.80
CA HIS A 368 13.06 -0.35 29.63
C HIS A 368 11.90 0.63 29.55
N GLU A 369 11.65 1.34 30.64
CA GLU A 369 10.74 2.48 30.61
C GLU A 369 11.26 3.55 29.63
N GLY A 370 10.38 4.03 28.75
CA GLY A 370 10.73 4.96 27.68
C GLY A 370 10.94 4.30 26.31
N ASP A 371 11.02 2.98 26.24
CA ASP A 371 11.16 2.25 24.98
C ASP A 371 9.91 2.43 24.10
N ASP A 372 10.12 2.61 22.80
CA ASP A 372 9.05 2.66 21.80
C ASP A 372 8.57 1.25 21.45
N LEU A 373 7.28 1.05 21.52
CA LEU A 373 6.64 -0.25 21.33
C LEU A 373 5.68 -0.23 20.15
N LEU A 374 5.59 -1.37 19.46
CA LEU A 374 4.56 -1.65 18.46
C LEU A 374 3.82 -2.92 18.85
N VAL A 375 2.50 -2.85 18.92
CA VAL A 375 1.64 -4.03 19.07
C VAL A 375 0.89 -4.30 17.77
N THR A 376 0.92 -5.56 17.30
CA THR A 376 0.21 -5.95 16.09
C THR A 376 -0.71 -7.15 16.34
N GLY A 377 -1.91 -7.11 15.76
CA GLY A 377 -2.89 -8.18 15.87
C GLY A 377 -4.00 -8.06 14.85
N HIS A 378 -4.76 -9.13 14.64
CA HIS A 378 -5.80 -9.21 13.62
C HIS A 378 -6.84 -8.10 13.73
N THR A 379 -7.22 -7.72 14.94
CA THR A 379 -8.19 -6.65 15.21
C THR A 379 -7.50 -5.35 15.63
N THR A 380 -6.36 -5.48 16.29
CA THR A 380 -5.54 -4.33 16.74
C THR A 380 -4.93 -3.59 15.57
N GLY A 381 -4.55 -4.29 14.52
CA GLY A 381 -3.83 -3.70 13.38
C GLY A 381 -2.39 -3.39 13.75
N ALA A 382 -2.06 -2.10 13.87
CA ALA A 382 -0.79 -1.60 14.35
C ALA A 382 -1.06 -0.50 15.40
N TYR A 383 -0.61 -0.72 16.62
CA TYR A 383 -0.74 0.22 17.74
C TYR A 383 0.66 0.55 18.25
N GLU A 384 1.07 1.81 18.13
CA GLU A 384 2.33 2.30 18.64
C GLU A 384 2.12 3.00 19.99
N CYS A 385 2.99 2.73 20.94
CA CYS A 385 3.02 3.40 22.23
C CYS A 385 4.45 3.43 22.80
N THR A 386 4.65 4.16 23.90
CA THR A 386 5.89 4.14 24.66
C THR A 386 5.67 3.34 25.93
N ALA A 387 6.62 2.52 26.33
CA ALA A 387 6.61 1.81 27.61
C ALA A 387 6.64 2.82 28.77
N ARG A 388 5.49 3.06 29.37
CA ARG A 388 5.35 3.99 30.50
C ARG A 388 4.60 3.31 31.63
N GLU A 389 4.97 3.66 32.87
CA GLU A 389 4.31 3.16 34.08
C GLU A 389 4.19 1.62 34.07
N MET A 390 5.28 0.95 33.67
CA MET A 390 5.32 -0.51 33.66
C MET A 390 5.14 -1.08 35.07
N ARG A 391 4.32 -2.13 35.14
CA ARG A 391 4.04 -2.82 36.41
C ARG A 391 4.18 -4.33 36.24
N THR A 392 4.92 -4.91 37.18
CA THR A 392 4.79 -6.32 37.55
C THR A 392 3.83 -6.40 38.75
N ASP A 393 4.23 -6.93 39.91
CA ASP A 393 3.47 -6.77 41.18
C ASP A 393 3.55 -5.34 41.73
N LYS A 394 4.54 -4.58 41.30
CA LYS A 394 4.81 -3.18 41.68
C LYS A 394 5.36 -2.40 40.46
N PRO A 395 5.38 -1.05 40.53
CA PRO A 395 6.00 -0.26 39.45
C PRO A 395 7.46 -0.65 39.24
N VAL A 396 7.86 -0.78 37.97
CA VAL A 396 9.24 -1.12 37.56
C VAL A 396 9.65 -0.27 36.38
N THR A 397 10.94 0.02 36.28
CA THR A 397 11.52 0.72 35.11
C THR A 397 12.18 -0.23 34.13
N VAL A 398 12.37 -1.49 34.51
CA VAL A 398 12.95 -2.55 33.67
C VAL A 398 12.17 -3.83 33.91
N VAL A 399 11.85 -4.52 32.79
CA VAL A 399 11.24 -5.86 32.79
C VAL A 399 12.20 -6.82 32.12
N LYS A 400 12.40 -8.00 32.69
CA LYS A 400 13.31 -9.02 32.17
C LYS A 400 12.58 -10.10 31.39
N GLN A 401 13.30 -10.77 30.50
CA GLN A 401 12.80 -11.92 29.77
C GLN A 401 12.17 -12.96 30.71
N GLY A 402 10.99 -13.44 30.35
CA GLY A 402 10.17 -14.38 31.09
C GLY A 402 9.21 -13.74 32.09
N GLU A 403 9.27 -12.43 32.31
CA GLU A 403 8.38 -11.73 33.21
C GLU A 403 7.08 -11.29 32.54
N LEU A 404 6.01 -11.28 33.32
CA LEU A 404 4.74 -10.63 32.97
C LEU A 404 4.80 -9.16 33.42
N PHE A 405 4.35 -8.27 32.57
CA PHE A 405 4.21 -6.85 32.90
C PHE A 405 2.97 -6.24 32.27
N ALA A 406 2.50 -5.17 32.85
CA ALA A 406 1.33 -4.45 32.41
C ALA A 406 1.66 -2.99 32.10
N ILE A 407 1.04 -2.44 31.06
CA ILE A 407 1.06 -1.02 30.70
C ILE A 407 -0.35 -0.53 30.39
N GLN A 408 -0.60 0.76 30.63
CA GLN A 408 -1.84 1.40 30.19
C GLN A 408 -1.79 1.66 28.67
N THR A 409 -2.90 1.40 28.00
CA THR A 409 -3.02 1.61 26.56
C THR A 409 -4.26 2.45 26.24
N THR A 410 -4.20 3.24 25.16
CA THR A 410 -5.31 4.09 24.72
C THR A 410 -6.31 3.34 23.83
N GLU A 411 -5.93 2.17 23.37
CA GLU A 411 -6.78 1.30 22.54
C GLU A 411 -6.88 -0.10 23.17
N PRO A 412 -8.00 -0.80 22.96
CA PRO A 412 -8.13 -2.18 23.40
C PRO A 412 -7.20 -3.09 22.60
N LEU A 413 -6.45 -3.93 23.31
CA LEU A 413 -5.61 -4.97 22.75
C LEU A 413 -6.23 -6.35 22.98
N HIS A 414 -5.71 -7.35 22.28
CA HIS A 414 -6.28 -8.70 22.33
C HIS A 414 -5.21 -9.71 22.74
N ARG A 415 -5.65 -10.74 23.43
CA ARG A 415 -4.79 -11.88 23.77
C ARG A 415 -4.20 -12.49 22.51
N GLY A 416 -2.87 -12.63 22.49
CA GLY A 416 -2.11 -13.13 21.35
C GLY A 416 -1.58 -12.06 20.40
N ASP A 417 -1.94 -10.78 20.60
CA ASP A 417 -1.32 -9.68 19.87
C ASP A 417 0.19 -9.69 20.13
N LYS A 418 0.97 -9.48 19.07
CA LYS A 418 2.44 -9.52 19.13
C LYS A 418 2.99 -8.17 19.57
N LEU A 419 3.91 -8.20 20.54
CA LEU A 419 4.64 -7.04 21.00
C LEU A 419 6.02 -6.98 20.34
N TYR A 420 6.39 -5.80 19.87
CA TYR A 420 7.71 -5.51 19.30
C TYR A 420 8.30 -4.27 19.97
N LEU A 421 9.63 -4.33 20.20
CA LEU A 421 10.44 -3.15 20.48
C LEU A 421 10.76 -2.45 19.14
N LEU A 422 10.63 -1.13 19.10
CA LEU A 422 11.02 -0.31 17.96
C LEU A 422 12.40 0.30 18.22
N GLU A 423 13.42 -0.29 17.63
CA GLU A 423 14.80 0.21 17.72
C GLU A 423 15.07 1.27 16.65
N SER A 424 15.65 2.40 17.05
CA SER A 424 16.17 3.39 16.09
C SER A 424 17.42 2.84 15.42
N ILE A 425 17.47 2.93 14.07
CA ILE A 425 18.65 2.59 13.28
C ILE A 425 19.34 3.92 12.98
N GLY A 426 20.55 4.09 13.52
CA GLY A 426 21.37 5.29 13.34
C GLY A 426 21.85 5.50 11.91
#